data_06387e7898751e0a15683c4663e410d4
#
_entry.id   06387e7898751e0a15683c4663e410d4
#
_cell.length_a   1.000
_cell.length_b   1.000
_cell.length_c   1.000
_cell.angle_alpha   90.00
_cell.angle_beta   90.00
_cell.angle_gamma   90.00
#
_symmetry.space_group_name_H-M   'P 1'
#
loop_
_entity.id
_entity.type
_entity.pdbx_description
1 polymer ?
#
loop_
_entity_poly.entity_id
_entity_poly.type
_entity_poly.pdbx_seq_one_letter_code
_entity_poly.pdbx_strand_id
1 'polypeptide(L)'
;VVTENKGYERLAERIGAGGYASYIRLLENQLSEEEAQTLVDLEDGMSLADLAKKLKLDEKATTAKIEDLLSRRVILKSKTGYIIPRSPRFFPQGPNNAKTRQLRTDFFRSGDYQKILVDGWKVRLKNGGRQSHKVIPAHKALLASANLDKNLILWYEDMAAIFNRADKRWQGGLKEDGTLGKREEGGCGCRSVWTDACDYAGGCTGWEWKKGEWGDDETAKNEATRPFRPGRREISVEEALKACYEMEDAGQIHISPNTAQITSTCNCCPCCCVIMQPMKNYGNVYEMLAPSRFRAVVDETKCTGCQTCVERCHFDAIEMRKAPGSKKLKSFILNEHCMGCGLCIFKCPSQAMHLELIRPPAHIPTTPWMSPSTAAGAKSSAAPK
;
A
#
# COMPACT_ATOMS: atom_id res chain seq x y z
N VAL A 1 19.17 21.56 29.41
CA VAL A 1 18.10 22.51 29.06
C VAL A 1 17.46 21.96 27.80
N VAL A 2 16.32 21.29 27.97
CA VAL A 2 15.48 20.81 26.85
C VAL A 2 14.79 22.07 26.36
N THR A 3 15.26 22.68 25.26
CA THR A 3 14.49 23.66 24.51
C THR A 3 13.23 22.96 24.02
N GLU A 4 12.08 23.44 24.47
CA GLU A 4 10.77 22.92 24.05
C GLU A 4 10.67 23.04 22.52
N ASN A 5 10.77 21.93 21.84
CA ASN A 5 10.78 21.83 20.37
C ASN A 5 9.35 21.87 19.80
N LYS A 6 8.58 22.88 20.25
CA LYS A 6 7.12 22.99 20.02
C LYS A 6 6.72 23.01 18.55
N GLY A 7 7.54 23.56 17.66
CA GLY A 7 7.25 23.63 16.24
C GLY A 7 7.22 22.25 15.56
N TYR A 8 8.24 21.45 15.80
CA TYR A 8 8.35 20.10 15.20
C TYR A 8 7.34 19.13 15.82
N GLU A 9 7.07 19.20 17.12
CA GLU A 9 6.05 18.37 17.76
C GLU A 9 4.65 18.66 17.20
N ARG A 10 4.26 19.93 17.12
CA ARG A 10 2.98 20.34 16.52
C ARG A 10 2.88 19.95 15.04
N LEU A 11 3.98 20.06 14.29
CA LEU A 11 4.02 19.61 12.90
C LEU A 11 3.88 18.11 12.80
N ALA A 12 4.57 17.34 13.64
CA ALA A 12 4.44 15.89 13.72
C ALA A 12 3.01 15.47 14.06
N GLU A 13 2.36 16.11 15.03
CA GLU A 13 0.94 15.89 15.37
C GLU A 13 0.03 16.14 14.16
N ARG A 14 0.24 17.26 13.45
CA ARG A 14 -0.54 17.61 12.26
C ARG A 14 -0.39 16.59 11.13
N ILE A 15 0.79 16.00 10.99
CA ILE A 15 1.08 14.95 10.00
C ILE A 15 0.52 13.58 10.44
N GLY A 16 0.16 13.43 11.71
CA GLY A 16 -0.30 12.17 12.30
C GLY A 16 0.82 11.30 12.85
N ALA A 17 1.94 11.92 13.23
CA ALA A 17 3.12 11.27 13.83
C ALA A 17 3.52 11.90 15.17
N GLY A 18 2.57 12.53 15.88
CA GLY A 18 2.79 13.11 17.21
C GLY A 18 3.23 12.07 18.23
N GLY A 19 4.15 12.43 19.12
CA GLY A 19 4.68 11.56 20.16
C GLY A 19 5.76 10.55 19.71
N TYR A 20 6.12 10.51 18.41
CA TYR A 20 7.16 9.63 17.89
C TYR A 20 8.49 10.36 17.73
N ALA A 21 9.37 10.24 18.74
CA ALA A 21 10.66 10.93 18.77
C ALA A 21 11.56 10.66 17.56
N SER A 22 11.48 9.46 16.98
CA SER A 22 12.23 9.11 15.76
C SER A 22 11.78 9.94 14.54
N TYR A 23 10.49 10.24 14.43
CA TYR A 23 9.94 11.09 13.38
C TYR A 23 10.28 12.56 13.61
N ILE A 24 10.21 13.04 14.85
CA ILE A 24 10.60 14.41 15.22
C ILE A 24 12.06 14.66 14.83
N ARG A 25 12.98 13.76 15.19
CA ARG A 25 14.41 13.86 14.76
C ARG A 25 14.58 13.92 13.24
N LEU A 26 13.70 13.26 12.51
CA LEU A 26 13.71 13.31 11.05
C LEU A 26 13.28 14.69 10.55
N LEU A 27 12.25 15.29 11.14
CA LEU A 27 11.81 16.66 10.83
C LEU A 27 12.91 17.69 11.16
N GLU A 28 13.51 17.59 12.34
CA GLU A 28 14.61 18.48 12.78
C GLU A 28 15.82 18.47 11.83
N ASN A 29 16.11 17.32 11.23
CA ASN A 29 17.18 17.21 10.25
C ASN A 29 16.82 17.78 8.86
N GLN A 30 15.54 17.98 8.59
CA GLN A 30 15.05 18.32 7.25
C GLN A 30 14.48 19.73 7.14
N LEU A 31 14.09 20.32 8.25
CA LEU A 31 13.46 21.63 8.33
C LEU A 31 14.19 22.51 9.35
N SER A 32 14.19 23.81 9.14
CA SER A 32 14.51 24.75 10.21
C SER A 32 13.32 24.88 11.16
N GLU A 33 13.55 25.41 12.37
CA GLU A 33 12.48 25.64 13.33
C GLU A 33 11.46 26.66 12.80
N GLU A 34 11.92 27.70 12.10
CA GLU A 34 11.06 28.68 11.42
C GLU A 34 10.19 28.01 10.34
N GLU A 35 10.76 27.10 9.55
CA GLU A 35 9.99 26.37 8.56
C GLU A 35 8.96 25.45 9.22
N ALA A 36 9.33 24.73 10.28
CA ALA A 36 8.41 23.87 11.01
C ALA A 36 7.24 24.67 11.59
N GLN A 37 7.51 25.82 12.21
CA GLN A 37 6.48 26.72 12.73
C GLN A 37 5.60 27.27 11.60
N THR A 38 6.19 27.71 10.49
CA THR A 38 5.45 28.16 9.31
C THR A 38 4.48 27.10 8.81
N LEU A 39 4.94 25.84 8.72
CA LEU A 39 4.12 24.72 8.25
C LEU A 39 2.99 24.38 9.21
N VAL A 40 3.21 24.51 10.52
CA VAL A 40 2.13 24.35 11.52
C VAL A 40 0.99 25.33 11.28
N ASP A 41 1.32 26.56 10.88
CA ASP A 41 0.34 27.64 10.72
C ASP A 41 -0.32 27.69 9.34
N LEU A 42 0.17 26.91 8.35
CA LEU A 42 -0.44 26.86 7.02
C LEU A 42 -1.78 26.11 7.04
N GLU A 43 -2.77 26.63 6.33
CA GLU A 43 -4.05 25.97 6.11
C GLU A 43 -4.04 25.21 4.78
N ASP A 44 -4.73 24.07 4.73
CA ASP A 44 -4.83 23.30 3.50
C ASP A 44 -5.67 24.02 2.45
N GLY A 45 -5.21 24.05 1.22
CA GLY A 45 -5.91 24.68 0.10
C GLY A 45 -5.60 26.17 -0.11
N MET A 46 -4.64 26.72 0.63
CA MET A 46 -4.20 28.11 0.43
C MET A 46 -3.66 28.32 -0.99
N SER A 47 -4.04 29.44 -1.60
CA SER A 47 -3.48 29.90 -2.85
C SER A 47 -2.07 30.50 -2.65
N LEU A 48 -1.34 30.72 -3.75
CA LEU A 48 -0.05 31.41 -3.69
C LEU A 48 -0.18 32.82 -3.08
N ALA A 49 -1.25 33.54 -3.40
CA ALA A 49 -1.52 34.87 -2.86
C ALA A 49 -1.80 34.85 -1.35
N ASP A 50 -2.53 33.84 -0.87
CA ASP A 50 -2.78 33.67 0.57
C ASP A 50 -1.49 33.34 1.32
N LEU A 51 -0.65 32.50 0.72
CA LEU A 51 0.66 32.15 1.24
C LEU A 51 1.57 33.39 1.32
N ALA A 52 1.59 34.24 0.28
CA ALA A 52 2.37 35.46 0.27
C ALA A 52 1.99 36.40 1.44
N LYS A 53 0.68 36.58 1.69
CA LYS A 53 0.18 37.35 2.81
C LYS A 53 0.59 36.75 4.16
N LYS A 54 0.44 35.44 4.30
CA LYS A 54 0.74 34.73 5.55
C LYS A 54 2.24 34.72 5.87
N LEU A 55 3.06 34.51 4.86
CA LEU A 55 4.52 34.51 4.97
C LEU A 55 5.13 35.92 5.02
N LYS A 56 4.32 36.95 4.73
CA LYS A 56 4.78 38.37 4.63
C LYS A 56 5.92 38.52 3.61
N LEU A 57 5.84 37.81 2.50
CA LEU A 57 6.79 37.82 1.41
C LEU A 57 6.12 38.40 0.15
N ASP A 58 6.91 38.99 -0.74
CA ASP A 58 6.45 39.29 -2.08
C ASP A 58 6.17 38.02 -2.91
N GLU A 59 5.52 38.16 -4.04
CA GLU A 59 5.11 37.04 -4.89
C GLU A 59 6.31 36.21 -5.38
N LYS A 60 7.42 36.87 -5.74
CA LYS A 60 8.63 36.21 -6.26
C LYS A 60 9.30 35.38 -5.16
N ALA A 61 9.48 35.94 -3.98
CA ALA A 61 10.06 35.25 -2.83
C ALA A 61 9.16 34.10 -2.34
N THR A 62 7.83 34.30 -2.36
CA THR A 62 6.85 33.27 -2.04
C THR A 62 6.93 32.11 -3.03
N THR A 63 6.96 32.41 -4.33
CA THR A 63 7.09 31.37 -5.36
C THR A 63 8.35 30.54 -5.16
N ALA A 64 9.49 31.19 -4.96
CA ALA A 64 10.76 30.48 -4.72
C ALA A 64 10.72 29.57 -3.47
N LYS A 65 10.14 30.09 -2.36
CA LYS A 65 9.99 29.31 -1.13
C LYS A 65 9.05 28.11 -1.31
N ILE A 66 7.95 28.30 -2.04
CA ILE A 66 6.98 27.23 -2.31
C ILE A 66 7.59 26.16 -3.25
N GLU A 67 8.33 26.56 -4.25
CA GLU A 67 9.06 25.64 -5.14
C GLU A 67 10.08 24.79 -4.38
N ASP A 68 10.84 25.40 -3.46
CA ASP A 68 11.74 24.68 -2.57
C ASP A 68 10.98 23.66 -1.69
N LEU A 69 9.92 24.08 -1.00
CA LEU A 69 9.10 23.20 -0.16
C LEU A 69 8.43 22.06 -0.97
N LEU A 70 8.01 22.31 -2.21
CA LEU A 70 7.48 21.30 -3.13
C LEU A 70 8.58 20.30 -3.54
N SER A 71 9.78 20.80 -3.89
CA SER A 71 10.90 19.96 -4.28
C SER A 71 11.32 18.99 -3.16
N ARG A 72 11.27 19.48 -1.92
CA ARG A 72 11.51 18.70 -0.70
C ARG A 72 10.30 17.88 -0.25
N ARG A 73 9.17 17.95 -0.96
CA ARG A 73 7.89 17.28 -0.61
C ARG A 73 7.35 17.61 0.78
N VAL A 74 7.69 18.77 1.30
CA VAL A 74 7.18 19.27 2.58
C VAL A 74 5.72 19.70 2.44
N ILE A 75 5.38 20.21 1.26
CA ILE A 75 4.01 20.53 0.85
C ILE A 75 3.70 19.83 -0.47
N LEU A 76 2.43 19.69 -0.79
CA LEU A 76 1.94 19.15 -2.05
C LEU A 76 1.02 20.15 -2.73
N LYS A 77 0.99 20.16 -4.07
CA LYS A 77 0.02 20.93 -4.84
C LYS A 77 -1.26 20.10 -5.01
N SER A 78 -2.38 20.67 -4.69
CA SER A 78 -3.71 20.08 -4.88
C SER A 78 -4.53 20.90 -5.89
N LYS A 79 -5.74 20.44 -6.23
CA LYS A 79 -6.67 21.20 -7.09
C LYS A 79 -7.12 22.53 -6.47
N THR A 80 -7.13 22.61 -5.15
CA THR A 80 -7.61 23.78 -4.40
C THR A 80 -6.50 24.68 -3.91
N GLY A 81 -5.21 24.32 -4.09
CA GLY A 81 -4.07 25.07 -3.59
C GLY A 81 -2.99 24.14 -3.01
N TYR A 82 -2.25 24.64 -2.03
CA TYR A 82 -1.18 23.87 -1.38
C TYR A 82 -1.67 23.20 -0.12
N ILE A 83 -1.17 21.99 0.16
CA ILE A 83 -1.54 21.19 1.32
C ILE A 83 -0.31 20.61 2.01
N ILE A 84 -0.39 20.39 3.30
CA ILE A 84 0.61 19.62 4.04
C ILE A 84 0.22 18.13 3.98
N PRO A 85 1.16 17.24 3.65
CA PRO A 85 0.90 15.82 3.69
C PRO A 85 0.43 15.39 5.08
N ARG A 86 -0.72 14.75 5.16
CA ARG A 86 -1.26 14.18 6.42
C ARG A 86 -0.95 12.69 6.53
N SER A 87 0.25 12.32 6.16
CA SER A 87 0.71 10.94 6.29
C SER A 87 2.21 10.92 6.41
N PRO A 88 2.76 10.21 7.39
CA PRO A 88 4.21 10.06 7.56
C PRO A 88 4.89 9.29 6.42
N ARG A 89 4.12 8.77 5.47
CA ARG A 89 4.65 8.21 4.21
C ARG A 89 5.22 9.27 3.28
N PHE A 90 4.77 10.52 3.42
CA PHE A 90 5.29 11.66 2.68
C PHE A 90 6.29 12.39 3.59
N PHE A 91 7.52 11.90 3.62
CA PHE A 91 8.58 12.57 4.36
C PHE A 91 9.03 13.81 3.63
N PRO A 92 9.35 14.90 4.34
CA PRO A 92 10.18 15.92 3.77
C PRO A 92 11.46 15.28 3.22
N GLN A 93 11.79 15.59 2.00
CA GLN A 93 13.05 15.16 1.40
C GLN A 93 14.10 16.19 1.81
N GLY A 94 14.89 15.85 2.80
CA GLY A 94 16.00 16.68 3.26
C GLY A 94 17.26 16.44 2.46
N PRO A 95 18.38 17.04 2.90
CA PRO A 95 19.65 16.85 2.24
C PRO A 95 20.00 15.35 2.15
N ASN A 96 20.39 14.92 0.95
CA ASN A 96 20.78 13.53 0.72
C ASN A 96 22.21 13.31 1.25
N ASN A 97 22.33 13.05 2.54
CA ASN A 97 23.59 12.80 3.22
C ASN A 97 23.49 11.59 4.16
N ALA A 98 24.64 11.14 4.66
CA ALA A 98 24.71 9.96 5.53
C ALA A 98 23.82 10.08 6.78
N LYS A 99 23.74 11.28 7.39
CA LYS A 99 22.91 11.53 8.57
C LYS A 99 21.42 11.34 8.26
N THR A 100 20.94 11.90 7.14
CA THR A 100 19.52 11.75 6.72
C THR A 100 19.20 10.29 6.43
N ARG A 101 20.10 9.57 5.76
CA ARG A 101 19.92 8.14 5.51
C ARG A 101 19.85 7.34 6.79
N GLN A 102 20.75 7.60 7.73
CA GLN A 102 20.76 6.92 9.03
C GLN A 102 19.45 7.17 9.80
N LEU A 103 19.02 8.42 9.93
CA LEU A 103 17.78 8.77 10.61
C LEU A 103 16.55 8.11 9.99
N ARG A 104 16.49 8.03 8.66
CA ARG A 104 15.42 7.30 7.97
C ARG A 104 15.47 5.80 8.30
N THR A 105 16.64 5.19 8.21
CA THR A 105 16.83 3.78 8.55
C THR A 105 16.40 3.51 9.98
N ASP A 106 16.79 4.35 10.93
CA ASP A 106 16.43 4.21 12.34
C ASP A 106 14.92 4.34 12.55
N PHE A 107 14.28 5.30 11.89
CA PHE A 107 12.83 5.48 11.94
C PHE A 107 12.09 4.23 11.45
N PHE A 108 12.52 3.64 10.34
CA PHE A 108 11.88 2.43 9.82
C PHE A 108 12.17 1.19 10.67
N ARG A 109 13.40 1.06 11.20
CA ARG A 109 13.79 -0.07 12.03
C ARG A 109 13.21 -0.03 13.45
N SER A 110 12.93 1.15 13.99
CA SER A 110 12.32 1.31 15.32
C SER A 110 10.91 0.74 15.42
N GLY A 111 10.26 0.48 14.30
CA GLY A 111 8.85 0.11 14.25
C GLY A 111 7.88 1.29 14.42
N ASP A 112 8.37 2.49 14.68
CA ASP A 112 7.54 3.69 14.85
C ASP A 112 6.76 4.00 13.57
N TYR A 113 7.41 3.89 12.41
CA TYR A 113 6.74 4.03 11.12
C TYR A 113 5.53 3.10 10.98
N GLN A 114 5.67 1.84 11.37
CA GLN A 114 4.59 0.86 11.29
C GLN A 114 3.44 1.20 12.24
N LYS A 115 3.76 1.63 13.46
CA LYS A 115 2.77 2.07 14.46
C LYS A 115 2.00 3.29 13.98
N ILE A 116 2.70 4.31 13.49
CA ILE A 116 2.10 5.54 12.95
C ILE A 116 1.13 5.21 11.80
N LEU A 117 1.50 4.31 10.89
CA LEU A 117 0.60 3.88 9.81
C LEU A 117 -0.65 3.21 10.36
N VAL A 118 -0.50 2.30 11.31
CA VAL A 118 -1.62 1.58 11.92
C VAL A 118 -2.54 2.54 12.66
N ASP A 119 -2.00 3.47 13.43
CA ASP A 119 -2.80 4.47 14.15
C ASP A 119 -3.56 5.39 13.19
N GLY A 120 -2.93 5.82 12.09
CA GLY A 120 -3.59 6.56 11.03
C GLY A 120 -4.73 5.77 10.37
N TRP A 121 -4.56 4.47 10.15
CA TRP A 121 -5.64 3.61 9.63
C TRP A 121 -6.76 3.41 10.64
N LYS A 122 -6.45 3.23 11.93
CA LYS A 122 -7.47 3.13 13.00
C LYS A 122 -8.33 4.39 13.07
N VAL A 123 -7.69 5.57 13.05
CA VAL A 123 -8.39 6.86 13.04
C VAL A 123 -9.29 6.98 11.81
N ARG A 124 -8.79 6.61 10.64
CA ARG A 124 -9.57 6.62 9.40
C ARG A 124 -10.80 5.72 9.48
N LEU A 125 -10.63 4.48 9.93
CA LEU A 125 -11.74 3.53 10.05
C LEU A 125 -12.77 4.00 11.08
N LYS A 126 -12.31 4.51 12.23
CA LYS A 126 -13.18 5.08 13.27
C LYS A 126 -14.04 6.24 12.74
N ASN A 127 -13.51 7.03 11.80
CA ASN A 127 -14.20 8.15 11.19
C ASN A 127 -15.04 7.76 9.95
N GLY A 128 -15.38 6.49 9.81
CA GLY A 128 -16.20 5.98 8.70
C GLY A 128 -15.47 5.88 7.35
N GLY A 129 -14.14 6.00 7.36
CA GLY A 129 -13.31 5.75 6.18
C GLY A 129 -13.24 4.25 5.88
N ARG A 130 -12.87 3.91 4.64
CA ARG A 130 -12.72 2.52 4.20
C ARG A 130 -11.28 2.02 4.34
N GLN A 131 -11.09 0.70 4.28
CA GLN A 131 -9.78 0.07 4.19
C GLN A 131 -8.99 0.65 3.01
N SER A 132 -7.71 0.85 3.20
CA SER A 132 -6.84 1.49 2.19
C SER A 132 -6.55 0.58 0.99
N HIS A 133 -6.44 -0.70 1.24
CA HIS A 133 -6.11 -1.72 0.23
C HIS A 133 -7.09 -2.88 0.29
N LYS A 134 -7.21 -3.59 -0.82
CA LYS A 134 -7.97 -4.83 -0.95
C LYS A 134 -7.11 -5.96 -1.47
N VAL A 135 -7.49 -7.18 -1.14
CA VAL A 135 -6.96 -8.41 -1.73
C VAL A 135 -7.57 -8.62 -3.12
N ILE A 136 -6.76 -9.02 -4.07
CA ILE A 136 -7.19 -9.55 -5.37
C ILE A 136 -6.91 -11.06 -5.34
N PRO A 137 -7.86 -11.92 -5.73
CA PRO A 137 -7.62 -13.35 -5.78
C PRO A 137 -6.53 -13.70 -6.81
N ALA A 138 -5.77 -14.75 -6.53
CA ALA A 138 -4.79 -15.28 -7.46
C ALA A 138 -5.49 -15.70 -8.77
N HIS A 139 -4.94 -15.31 -9.91
CA HIS A 139 -5.53 -15.66 -11.21
C HIS A 139 -5.57 -17.17 -11.40
N LYS A 140 -4.51 -17.90 -11.00
CA LYS A 140 -4.51 -19.37 -11.00
C LYS A 140 -5.63 -19.97 -10.16
N ALA A 141 -6.01 -19.34 -9.05
CA ALA A 141 -7.11 -19.82 -8.21
C ALA A 141 -8.47 -19.59 -8.88
N LEU A 142 -8.66 -18.44 -9.56
CA LEU A 142 -9.86 -18.19 -10.36
C LEU A 142 -9.99 -19.24 -11.48
N LEU A 143 -8.90 -19.58 -12.16
CA LEU A 143 -8.91 -20.62 -13.21
C LEU A 143 -9.17 -22.02 -12.65
N ALA A 144 -8.57 -22.37 -11.52
CA ALA A 144 -8.70 -23.67 -10.88
C ALA A 144 -10.06 -23.93 -10.23
N SER A 145 -10.86 -22.88 -10.00
CA SER A 145 -12.19 -23.00 -9.38
C SER A 145 -13.25 -23.29 -10.43
N ALA A 146 -13.44 -24.58 -10.76
CA ALA A 146 -14.34 -25.03 -11.83
C ALA A 146 -15.80 -24.62 -11.62
N ASN A 147 -16.27 -24.56 -10.38
CA ASN A 147 -17.67 -24.23 -10.03
C ASN A 147 -17.93 -22.71 -10.00
N LEU A 148 -16.91 -21.88 -10.23
CA LEU A 148 -17.04 -20.43 -10.23
C LEU A 148 -17.55 -19.95 -11.59
N ASP A 149 -18.68 -19.26 -11.61
CA ASP A 149 -19.14 -18.56 -12.81
C ASP A 149 -18.21 -17.40 -13.14
N LYS A 150 -17.46 -17.54 -14.22
CA LYS A 150 -16.47 -16.54 -14.66
C LYS A 150 -17.09 -15.20 -15.06
N ASN A 151 -18.37 -15.19 -15.46
CA ASN A 151 -19.08 -13.96 -15.83
C ASN A 151 -19.36 -13.06 -14.62
N LEU A 152 -19.31 -13.60 -13.41
CA LEU A 152 -19.49 -12.85 -12.17
C LEU A 152 -18.20 -12.21 -11.65
N ILE A 153 -17.04 -12.53 -12.26
CA ILE A 153 -15.76 -11.93 -11.90
C ILE A 153 -15.65 -10.56 -12.55
N LEU A 154 -15.45 -9.55 -11.72
CA LEU A 154 -15.30 -8.18 -12.21
C LEU A 154 -13.84 -7.97 -12.71
N TRP A 155 -13.69 -7.16 -13.75
CA TRP A 155 -12.38 -6.95 -14.38
C TRP A 155 -11.29 -6.48 -13.40
N TYR A 156 -11.65 -5.76 -12.35
CA TYR A 156 -10.74 -5.27 -11.32
C TYR A 156 -10.50 -6.27 -10.16
N GLU A 157 -10.92 -7.51 -10.33
CA GLU A 157 -10.70 -8.65 -9.45
C GLU A 157 -9.88 -9.75 -10.12
N ASP A 158 -9.55 -9.58 -11.39
CA ASP A 158 -8.76 -10.52 -12.17
C ASP A 158 -7.51 -9.85 -12.71
N MET A 159 -6.35 -10.36 -12.33
CA MET A 159 -5.05 -9.82 -12.73
C MET A 159 -4.88 -9.79 -14.25
N ALA A 160 -5.38 -10.82 -14.96
CA ALA A 160 -5.33 -10.84 -16.42
C ALA A 160 -6.19 -9.74 -17.04
N ALA A 161 -7.40 -9.55 -16.53
CA ALA A 161 -8.29 -8.49 -17.02
C ALA A 161 -7.75 -7.09 -16.71
N ILE A 162 -7.15 -6.90 -15.51
CA ILE A 162 -6.49 -5.63 -15.14
C ILE A 162 -5.37 -5.30 -16.13
N PHE A 163 -4.49 -6.26 -16.42
CA PHE A 163 -3.35 -6.02 -17.31
C PHE A 163 -3.77 -5.82 -18.78
N ASN A 164 -4.78 -6.54 -19.24
CA ASN A 164 -5.28 -6.39 -20.61
C ASN A 164 -6.01 -5.04 -20.84
N ARG A 165 -6.62 -4.45 -19.81
CA ARG A 165 -7.33 -3.16 -19.93
C ARG A 165 -6.41 -1.96 -19.84
N ALA A 166 -5.22 -2.09 -19.28
CA ALA A 166 -4.27 -1.00 -19.17
C ALA A 166 -3.61 -0.72 -20.52
N ASP A 167 -3.52 0.56 -20.94
CA ASP A 167 -2.79 0.96 -22.16
C ASP A 167 -1.30 0.74 -21.97
N LYS A 168 -0.79 1.04 -20.79
CA LYS A 168 0.62 0.84 -20.43
C LYS A 168 0.77 0.12 -19.09
N ARG A 169 1.85 -0.61 -18.95
CA ARG A 169 2.22 -1.37 -17.75
C ARG A 169 3.70 -1.21 -17.46
N TRP A 170 4.02 -0.99 -16.20
CA TRP A 170 5.42 -0.89 -15.76
C TRP A 170 5.66 -1.84 -14.60
N GLN A 171 6.73 -2.57 -14.67
CA GLN A 171 7.19 -3.44 -13.59
C GLN A 171 8.22 -2.70 -12.72
N GLY A 172 8.02 -2.69 -11.40
CA GLY A 172 8.99 -2.26 -10.39
C GLY A 172 9.71 -3.44 -9.75
N GLY A 173 10.70 -3.13 -8.92
CA GLY A 173 11.51 -4.14 -8.20
C GLY A 173 12.64 -4.73 -9.04
N LEU A 174 13.11 -3.98 -10.05
CA LEU A 174 14.27 -4.35 -10.86
C LEU A 174 15.56 -3.77 -10.25
N LYS A 175 16.66 -4.51 -10.37
CA LYS A 175 18.03 -4.00 -10.11
C LYS A 175 18.45 -3.06 -11.24
N GLU A 176 19.56 -2.34 -11.07
CA GLU A 176 20.11 -1.44 -12.10
C GLU A 176 20.41 -2.13 -13.41
N ASP A 177 20.80 -3.40 -13.37
CA ASP A 177 21.04 -4.24 -14.54
C ASP A 177 19.76 -4.76 -15.21
N GLY A 178 18.57 -4.34 -14.75
CA GLY A 178 17.27 -4.78 -15.25
C GLY A 178 16.86 -6.18 -14.77
N THR A 179 17.67 -6.85 -13.95
CA THR A 179 17.32 -8.15 -13.37
C THR A 179 16.48 -7.98 -12.11
N LEU A 180 15.72 -9.02 -11.76
CA LEU A 180 14.93 -9.02 -10.54
C LEU A 180 15.82 -9.28 -9.32
N GLY A 181 15.56 -8.54 -8.24
CA GLY A 181 16.15 -8.82 -6.95
C GLY A 181 15.82 -10.26 -6.53
N LYS A 182 16.84 -11.06 -6.18
CA LYS A 182 16.65 -12.43 -5.74
C LYS A 182 16.27 -12.48 -4.27
N ARG A 183 15.40 -13.42 -3.91
CA ARG A 183 15.04 -13.71 -2.51
C ARG A 183 16.26 -14.06 -1.64
N GLU A 184 17.28 -14.66 -2.24
CA GLU A 184 18.54 -15.05 -1.58
C GLU A 184 19.34 -13.86 -1.03
N GLU A 185 19.17 -12.68 -1.60
CA GLU A 185 19.78 -11.44 -1.09
C GLU A 185 18.97 -10.81 0.04
N GLY A 186 17.94 -11.52 0.52
CA GLY A 186 17.12 -11.21 1.69
C GLY A 186 15.96 -10.28 1.44
N GLY A 187 15.64 -9.98 0.22
CA GLY A 187 14.37 -9.43 -0.18
C GLY A 187 13.34 -10.54 -0.41
N CYS A 188 12.05 -10.27 -0.20
CA CYS A 188 10.97 -11.23 -0.48
C CYS A 188 10.64 -11.36 -1.98
N GLY A 189 11.39 -10.71 -2.87
CA GLY A 189 11.14 -10.70 -4.31
C GLY A 189 9.80 -10.05 -4.69
N CYS A 190 9.27 -9.18 -3.84
CA CYS A 190 8.02 -8.47 -4.11
C CYS A 190 8.13 -7.65 -5.39
N ARG A 191 7.10 -7.74 -6.23
CA ARG A 191 7.01 -7.01 -7.50
C ARG A 191 5.73 -6.20 -7.53
N SER A 192 5.78 -5.03 -8.13
CA SER A 192 4.60 -4.22 -8.40
C SER A 192 4.43 -4.04 -9.89
N VAL A 193 3.21 -4.14 -10.36
CA VAL A 193 2.83 -3.75 -11.72
C VAL A 193 1.92 -2.52 -11.63
N TRP A 194 2.30 -1.47 -12.33
CA TRP A 194 1.58 -0.21 -12.40
C TRP A 194 0.84 -0.11 -13.72
N THR A 195 -0.30 0.52 -13.70
CA THR A 195 -1.10 0.81 -14.89
C THR A 195 -1.23 2.31 -15.10
N ASP A 196 -1.52 2.72 -16.30
CA ASP A 196 -1.69 4.12 -16.71
C ASP A 196 -2.92 4.82 -16.14
N ALA A 197 -3.83 4.08 -15.50
CA ALA A 197 -4.95 4.67 -14.75
C ALA A 197 -4.51 5.49 -13.51
N CYS A 198 -3.21 5.64 -13.30
CA CYS A 198 -2.65 6.46 -12.22
C CYS A 198 -2.55 7.93 -12.67
N ASP A 199 -3.66 8.68 -12.60
CA ASP A 199 -3.72 10.14 -12.83
C ASP A 199 -2.97 10.98 -11.77
N TYR A 200 -2.12 10.36 -10.98
CA TYR A 200 -1.34 11.05 -9.98
C TYR A 200 -0.15 11.74 -10.65
N ALA A 201 -0.30 13.00 -10.98
CA ALA A 201 0.75 13.90 -11.51
C ALA A 201 1.98 14.07 -10.58
N GLY A 202 2.05 13.32 -9.48
CA GLY A 202 3.17 13.27 -8.56
C GLY A 202 3.78 11.87 -8.40
N GLY A 203 3.39 10.93 -9.25
CA GLY A 203 3.85 9.55 -9.19
C GLY A 203 3.40 8.84 -7.90
N CYS A 204 2.58 7.81 -8.03
CA CYS A 204 2.43 6.85 -6.94
C CYS A 204 3.82 6.44 -6.48
N THR A 205 4.13 6.75 -5.25
CA THR A 205 5.41 6.43 -4.64
C THR A 205 5.52 4.93 -4.42
N GLY A 206 5.81 4.15 -5.48
CA GLY A 206 6.30 2.79 -5.33
C GLY A 206 7.66 2.86 -4.67
N TRP A 207 7.75 2.48 -3.43
CA TRP A 207 9.00 2.34 -2.72
C TRP A 207 9.60 1.01 -3.13
N GLU A 208 10.77 1.04 -3.73
CA GLU A 208 11.55 -0.17 -3.95
C GLU A 208 12.31 -0.49 -2.68
N TRP A 209 12.09 -1.68 -2.15
CA TRP A 209 12.88 -2.21 -1.06
C TRP A 209 14.07 -2.96 -1.63
N LYS A 210 15.26 -2.46 -1.41
CA LYS A 210 16.46 -3.31 -1.34
C LYS A 210 16.63 -3.76 0.11
N LYS A 211 17.04 -4.98 0.35
CA LYS A 211 17.30 -5.49 1.70
C LYS A 211 18.29 -4.58 2.42
N GLY A 212 17.82 -3.94 3.48
CA GLY A 212 18.67 -3.15 4.38
C GLY A 212 18.95 -1.70 3.97
N GLU A 213 18.53 -1.26 2.78
CA GLU A 213 18.79 0.11 2.30
C GLU A 213 17.51 0.77 1.82
N TRP A 214 17.14 1.86 2.46
CA TRP A 214 16.13 2.78 1.99
C TRP A 214 16.81 3.84 1.12
N GLY A 215 16.68 3.64 -0.21
CA GLY A 215 17.19 4.60 -1.18
C GLY A 215 18.71 4.74 -1.18
N ASP A 216 19.34 4.23 -2.23
CA ASP A 216 20.70 4.63 -2.53
C ASP A 216 20.75 6.07 -3.06
N ASP A 217 21.90 6.68 -3.04
CA ASP A 217 22.13 8.08 -3.37
C ASP A 217 21.77 8.43 -4.82
N GLU A 218 21.88 7.48 -5.73
CA GLU A 218 21.60 7.67 -7.15
C GLU A 218 20.10 7.77 -7.41
N THR A 219 19.29 7.01 -6.68
CA THR A 219 17.82 7.04 -6.79
C THR A 219 17.26 8.38 -6.33
N ALA A 220 17.82 8.95 -5.26
CA ALA A 220 17.36 10.22 -4.70
C ALA A 220 17.74 11.44 -5.54
N LYS A 221 18.91 11.44 -6.18
CA LYS A 221 19.37 12.55 -7.04
C LYS A 221 18.48 12.79 -8.26
N ASN A 222 17.74 11.80 -8.68
CA ASN A 222 17.00 11.81 -9.93
C ASN A 222 15.48 11.93 -9.76
N GLU A 223 14.93 11.94 -8.54
CA GLU A 223 13.49 11.97 -8.30
C GLU A 223 12.82 13.32 -8.62
N ALA A 224 13.54 14.43 -8.58
CA ALA A 224 12.97 15.76 -8.82
C ALA A 224 12.57 16.01 -10.28
N THR A 225 13.11 15.27 -11.23
CA THR A 225 12.96 15.53 -12.67
C THR A 225 12.39 14.37 -13.48
N ARG A 226 11.95 13.26 -12.83
CA ARG A 226 11.55 12.05 -13.58
C ARG A 226 10.05 11.80 -13.58
N PRO A 227 9.47 11.53 -14.76
CA PRO A 227 8.18 10.88 -14.88
C PRO A 227 8.23 9.39 -14.44
N PHE A 228 9.43 8.78 -14.38
CA PHE A 228 9.63 7.37 -14.04
C PHE A 228 10.72 7.21 -12.99
N ARG A 229 10.49 6.29 -12.02
CA ARG A 229 11.47 5.92 -11.00
C ARG A 229 12.52 4.99 -11.59
N PRO A 230 13.77 5.02 -11.09
CA PRO A 230 14.77 4.01 -11.40
C PRO A 230 14.22 2.60 -11.10
N GLY A 231 14.62 1.62 -11.88
CA GLY A 231 14.18 0.23 -11.70
C GLY A 231 12.76 -0.09 -12.20
N ARG A 232 12.14 0.79 -12.98
CA ARG A 232 10.90 0.49 -13.71
C ARG A 232 11.15 0.38 -15.19
N ARG A 233 10.53 -0.61 -15.82
CA ARG A 233 10.47 -0.70 -17.27
C ARG A 233 9.03 -0.96 -17.71
N GLU A 234 8.67 -0.51 -18.87
CA GLU A 234 7.42 -0.88 -19.52
C GLU A 234 7.49 -2.35 -19.90
N ILE A 235 6.39 -3.06 -19.68
CA ILE A 235 6.26 -4.50 -19.93
C ILE A 235 5.02 -4.83 -20.75
N SER A 236 5.06 -5.95 -21.46
CA SER A 236 3.90 -6.50 -22.16
C SER A 236 2.89 -7.13 -21.19
N VAL A 237 1.71 -7.47 -21.70
CA VAL A 237 0.70 -8.22 -20.92
C VAL A 237 1.24 -9.56 -20.51
N GLU A 238 1.93 -10.26 -21.42
CA GLU A 238 2.51 -11.60 -21.20
C GLU A 238 3.57 -11.55 -20.09
N GLU A 239 4.44 -10.55 -20.11
CA GLU A 239 5.45 -10.34 -19.07
C GLU A 239 4.79 -10.04 -17.71
N ALA A 240 3.74 -9.21 -17.69
CA ALA A 240 2.99 -8.90 -16.47
C ALA A 240 2.32 -10.16 -15.89
N LEU A 241 1.69 -10.98 -16.72
CA LEU A 241 1.09 -12.26 -16.32
C LEU A 241 2.12 -13.26 -15.85
N LYS A 242 3.25 -13.36 -16.55
CA LYS A 242 4.36 -14.22 -16.13
C LYS A 242 4.86 -13.83 -14.73
N ALA A 243 5.08 -12.53 -14.48
CA ALA A 243 5.47 -12.04 -13.17
C ALA A 243 4.40 -12.38 -12.11
N CYS A 244 3.11 -12.20 -12.44
CA CYS A 244 2.00 -12.56 -11.57
C CYS A 244 2.03 -14.04 -11.19
N TYR A 245 2.17 -14.95 -12.17
CA TYR A 245 2.20 -16.40 -11.93
C TYR A 245 3.41 -16.85 -11.11
N GLU A 246 4.57 -16.27 -11.33
CA GLU A 246 5.76 -16.53 -10.52
C GLU A 246 5.55 -16.11 -9.06
N MET A 247 4.87 -14.97 -8.83
CA MET A 247 4.57 -14.49 -7.49
C MET A 247 3.52 -15.35 -6.79
N GLU A 248 2.48 -15.79 -7.50
CA GLU A 248 1.50 -16.74 -6.98
C GLU A 248 2.16 -18.06 -6.57
N ASP A 249 3.07 -18.59 -7.40
CA ASP A 249 3.83 -19.81 -7.08
C ASP A 249 4.72 -19.61 -5.85
N ALA A 250 5.33 -18.44 -5.71
CA ALA A 250 6.11 -18.05 -4.55
C ALA A 250 5.27 -17.80 -3.27
N GLY A 251 3.93 -17.85 -3.37
CA GLY A 251 3.03 -17.64 -2.24
C GLY A 251 2.79 -16.17 -1.90
N GLN A 252 2.91 -15.27 -2.87
CA GLN A 252 2.65 -13.85 -2.64
C GLN A 252 1.18 -13.50 -2.93
N ILE A 253 0.66 -12.58 -2.14
CA ILE A 253 -0.72 -12.10 -2.21
C ILE A 253 -0.79 -10.89 -3.14
N HIS A 254 -1.79 -10.86 -4.01
CA HIS A 254 -2.09 -9.67 -4.79
C HIS A 254 -2.90 -8.68 -3.96
N ILE A 255 -2.42 -7.46 -3.87
CA ILE A 255 -3.14 -6.33 -3.27
C ILE A 255 -3.15 -5.12 -4.20
N SER A 256 -4.19 -4.33 -4.10
CA SER A 256 -4.33 -3.05 -4.79
C SER A 256 -4.97 -2.01 -3.88
N PRO A 257 -4.98 -0.72 -4.24
CA PRO A 257 -5.87 0.24 -3.61
C PRO A 257 -7.32 -0.28 -3.58
N ASN A 258 -8.04 -0.05 -2.47
CA ASN A 258 -9.41 -0.54 -2.31
C ASN A 258 -10.40 0.29 -3.14
N THR A 259 -10.40 0.05 -4.43
CA THR A 259 -11.26 0.70 -5.42
C THR A 259 -11.38 -0.17 -6.67
N ALA A 260 -12.41 0.07 -7.48
CA ALA A 260 -12.52 -0.48 -8.83
C ALA A 260 -11.56 0.20 -9.83
N GLN A 261 -11.01 1.37 -9.50
CA GLN A 261 -10.03 2.09 -10.31
C GLN A 261 -8.61 1.63 -9.95
N ILE A 262 -8.13 0.61 -10.65
CA ILE A 262 -6.83 0.00 -10.36
C ILE A 262 -5.72 0.84 -10.96
N THR A 263 -4.88 1.42 -10.11
CA THR A 263 -3.68 2.18 -10.49
C THR A 263 -2.40 1.38 -10.32
N SER A 264 -2.42 0.38 -9.45
CA SER A 264 -1.27 -0.49 -9.19
C SER A 264 -1.73 -1.81 -8.58
N THR A 265 -0.97 -2.84 -8.84
CA THR A 265 -1.08 -4.14 -8.16
C THR A 265 0.27 -4.48 -7.54
N CYS A 266 0.26 -4.86 -6.27
CA CYS A 266 1.43 -5.33 -5.56
C CYS A 266 1.32 -6.83 -5.34
N ASN A 267 2.45 -7.52 -5.45
CA ASN A 267 2.55 -8.95 -5.16
C ASN A 267 3.40 -9.08 -3.90
N CYS A 268 2.77 -9.30 -2.78
CA CYS A 268 3.36 -9.08 -1.47
C CYS A 268 3.20 -10.28 -0.54
N CYS A 269 4.07 -10.35 0.47
CA CYS A 269 3.88 -11.19 1.66
C CYS A 269 3.92 -10.33 2.92
N PRO A 270 3.36 -10.79 4.05
CA PRO A 270 3.39 -10.03 5.29
C PRO A 270 4.77 -9.87 5.91
N CYS A 271 5.80 -10.58 5.41
CA CYS A 271 7.12 -10.59 6.04
C CYS A 271 7.84 -9.23 5.98
N CYS A 272 7.59 -8.40 4.94
CA CYS A 272 8.25 -7.11 4.78
C CYS A 272 7.38 -6.05 4.07
N CYS A 273 6.14 -6.39 3.72
CA CYS A 273 5.24 -5.46 3.03
C CYS A 273 4.89 -4.27 3.93
N VAL A 274 5.18 -3.05 3.47
CA VAL A 274 4.88 -1.80 4.21
C VAL A 274 3.39 -1.58 4.48
N ILE A 275 2.52 -2.36 3.86
CA ILE A 275 1.07 -2.32 4.08
C ILE A 275 0.65 -3.48 4.99
N MET A 276 0.94 -4.73 4.62
CA MET A 276 0.43 -5.90 5.38
C MET A 276 1.19 -6.17 6.67
N GLN A 277 2.51 -5.96 6.70
CA GLN A 277 3.31 -6.21 7.91
C GLN A 277 2.87 -5.33 9.09
N PRO A 278 2.69 -3.98 8.93
CA PRO A 278 2.14 -3.16 10.00
C PRO A 278 0.76 -3.60 10.46
N MET A 279 -0.13 -3.94 9.55
CA MET A 279 -1.48 -4.41 9.88
C MET A 279 -1.45 -5.71 10.69
N LYS A 280 -0.55 -6.64 10.34
CA LYS A 280 -0.41 -7.92 11.05
C LYS A 280 0.28 -7.75 12.41
N ASN A 281 1.32 -6.90 12.50
CA ASN A 281 2.14 -6.79 13.71
C ASN A 281 1.57 -5.85 14.78
N TYR A 282 0.91 -4.75 14.37
CA TYR A 282 0.49 -3.68 15.26
C TYR A 282 -1.00 -3.33 15.14
N GLY A 283 -1.68 -3.89 14.16
CA GLY A 283 -3.10 -3.66 13.91
C GLY A 283 -3.92 -4.94 13.90
N ASN A 284 -5.05 -4.87 13.22
CA ASN A 284 -5.87 -6.01 12.87
C ASN A 284 -5.98 -6.09 11.34
N VAL A 285 -5.30 -7.06 10.75
CA VAL A 285 -5.27 -7.21 9.28
C VAL A 285 -6.66 -7.44 8.70
N TYR A 286 -7.55 -8.11 9.41
CA TYR A 286 -8.90 -8.43 8.94
C TYR A 286 -9.83 -7.20 8.91
N GLU A 287 -9.54 -6.20 9.74
CA GLU A 287 -10.27 -4.93 9.74
C GLU A 287 -9.66 -3.90 8.78
N MET A 288 -8.33 -3.92 8.63
CA MET A 288 -7.59 -2.88 7.91
C MET A 288 -7.37 -3.16 6.43
N LEU A 289 -7.37 -4.44 6.04
CA LEU A 289 -7.26 -4.90 4.66
C LEU A 289 -8.63 -5.42 4.20
N ALA A 290 -9.15 -4.92 3.10
CA ALA A 290 -10.40 -5.41 2.57
C ALA A 290 -10.22 -6.80 1.95
N PRO A 291 -11.00 -7.81 2.33
CA PRO A 291 -10.98 -9.10 1.66
C PRO A 291 -11.47 -8.97 0.22
N SER A 292 -11.13 -9.93 -0.63
CA SER A 292 -11.74 -10.05 -1.95
C SER A 292 -13.23 -10.41 -1.83
N ARG A 293 -13.95 -10.41 -2.95
CA ARG A 293 -15.37 -10.87 -2.95
C ARG A 293 -15.49 -12.37 -2.76
N PHE A 294 -14.40 -13.09 -2.78
CA PHE A 294 -14.35 -14.54 -2.73
C PHE A 294 -13.93 -15.07 -1.36
N ARG A 295 -14.18 -16.36 -1.15
CA ARG A 295 -13.74 -17.14 0.00
C ARG A 295 -13.24 -18.50 -0.48
N ALA A 296 -12.24 -19.05 0.19
CA ALA A 296 -11.84 -20.42 -0.03
C ALA A 296 -12.85 -21.38 0.62
N VAL A 297 -13.16 -22.45 -0.06
CA VAL A 297 -14.01 -23.54 0.44
C VAL A 297 -13.29 -24.86 0.21
N VAL A 298 -13.48 -25.81 1.09
CA VAL A 298 -12.88 -27.15 1.03
C VAL A 298 -13.96 -28.21 0.77
N ASP A 299 -13.69 -29.06 -0.20
CA ASP A 299 -14.41 -30.34 -0.38
C ASP A 299 -13.76 -31.37 0.53
N GLU A 300 -14.39 -31.63 1.67
CA GLU A 300 -13.86 -32.57 2.68
C GLU A 300 -13.71 -33.99 2.12
N THR A 301 -14.50 -34.37 1.12
CA THR A 301 -14.42 -35.73 0.52
C THR A 301 -13.11 -35.92 -0.25
N LYS A 302 -12.62 -34.86 -0.91
CA LYS A 302 -11.35 -34.85 -1.66
C LYS A 302 -10.15 -34.53 -0.77
N CYS A 303 -10.35 -33.85 0.35
CA CYS A 303 -9.24 -33.40 1.18
C CYS A 303 -8.46 -34.60 1.76
N THR A 304 -7.17 -34.67 1.51
CA THR A 304 -6.28 -35.74 2.01
C THR A 304 -5.60 -35.41 3.33
N GLY A 305 -5.75 -34.17 3.84
CA GLY A 305 -5.12 -33.72 5.08
C GLY A 305 -3.63 -33.41 4.95
N CYS A 306 -3.14 -33.09 3.75
CA CYS A 306 -1.72 -32.84 3.47
C CYS A 306 -1.13 -31.53 4.02
N GLN A 307 -1.96 -30.62 4.52
CA GLN A 307 -1.61 -29.32 5.13
C GLN A 307 -0.97 -28.28 4.20
N THR A 308 -0.76 -28.55 2.92
CA THR A 308 -0.20 -27.59 1.95
C THR A 308 -0.95 -26.25 1.97
N CYS A 309 -2.27 -26.26 2.17
CA CYS A 309 -3.09 -25.05 2.24
C CYS A 309 -2.82 -24.23 3.51
N VAL A 310 -2.51 -24.88 4.64
CA VAL A 310 -2.15 -24.22 5.92
C VAL A 310 -0.85 -23.46 5.75
N GLU A 311 0.18 -24.11 5.20
CA GLU A 311 1.51 -23.49 4.97
C GLU A 311 1.46 -22.29 4.04
N ARG A 312 0.49 -22.26 3.12
CA ARG A 312 0.31 -21.18 2.16
C ARG A 312 -0.59 -20.05 2.66
N CYS A 313 -1.23 -20.21 3.84
CA CYS A 313 -2.15 -19.21 4.36
C CYS A 313 -1.42 -18.17 5.21
N HIS A 314 -1.29 -16.96 4.70
CA HIS A 314 -0.69 -15.84 5.43
C HIS A 314 -1.63 -15.20 6.46
N PHE A 315 -2.89 -15.63 6.49
CA PHE A 315 -3.94 -15.04 7.32
C PHE A 315 -4.41 -15.95 8.45
N ASP A 316 -3.72 -17.05 8.69
CA ASP A 316 -4.08 -18.01 9.74
C ASP A 316 -5.57 -18.43 9.66
N ALA A 317 -6.08 -18.54 8.40
CA ALA A 317 -7.48 -18.81 8.10
C ALA A 317 -7.79 -20.30 7.88
N ILE A 318 -6.82 -21.18 8.06
CA ILE A 318 -6.98 -22.61 7.78
C ILE A 318 -6.47 -23.42 8.95
N GLU A 319 -7.36 -24.22 9.53
CA GLU A 319 -7.07 -25.17 10.59
C GLU A 319 -7.23 -26.61 10.10
N MET A 320 -6.57 -27.53 10.80
CA MET A 320 -6.78 -28.95 10.59
C MET A 320 -7.69 -29.50 11.69
N ARG A 321 -8.87 -29.96 11.30
CA ARG A 321 -9.89 -30.49 12.23
C ARG A 321 -10.24 -31.93 11.92
N LYS A 322 -10.67 -32.66 12.96
CA LYS A 322 -11.22 -34.02 12.79
C LYS A 322 -12.59 -33.91 12.13
N ALA A 323 -12.76 -34.55 10.99
CA ALA A 323 -14.06 -34.63 10.34
C ALA A 323 -14.82 -35.93 10.73
N PRO A 324 -16.13 -35.92 10.80
CA PRO A 324 -16.93 -37.10 11.06
C PRO A 324 -16.61 -38.22 10.07
N GLY A 325 -16.41 -39.44 10.57
CA GLY A 325 -16.10 -40.60 9.72
C GLY A 325 -14.68 -40.65 9.14
N SER A 326 -13.83 -39.65 9.41
CA SER A 326 -12.45 -39.62 8.89
C SER A 326 -11.44 -39.97 10.00
N LYS A 327 -10.47 -40.83 9.64
CA LYS A 327 -9.29 -41.08 10.47
C LYS A 327 -8.23 -40.00 10.37
N LYS A 328 -8.29 -39.15 9.31
CA LYS A 328 -7.35 -38.06 9.04
C LYS A 328 -7.99 -36.73 9.37
N LEU A 329 -7.16 -35.76 9.76
CA LEU A 329 -7.58 -34.38 9.86
C LEU A 329 -7.89 -33.83 8.47
N LYS A 330 -8.87 -32.96 8.39
CA LYS A 330 -9.29 -32.25 7.17
C LYS A 330 -9.08 -30.75 7.35
N SER A 331 -8.85 -30.05 6.27
CA SER A 331 -8.78 -28.58 6.31
C SER A 331 -10.14 -28.00 6.64
N PHE A 332 -10.14 -26.98 7.49
CA PHE A 332 -11.31 -26.20 7.87
C PHE A 332 -10.99 -24.72 7.67
N ILE A 333 -11.89 -23.97 7.02
CA ILE A 333 -11.70 -22.54 6.76
C ILE A 333 -12.34 -21.71 7.87
N LEU A 334 -11.54 -20.87 8.52
CA LEU A 334 -12.02 -19.79 9.40
C LEU A 334 -12.52 -18.64 8.52
N ASN A 335 -13.84 -18.55 8.36
CA ASN A 335 -14.48 -17.65 7.42
C ASN A 335 -14.14 -16.17 7.67
N GLU A 336 -14.04 -15.79 8.94
CA GLU A 336 -13.71 -14.46 9.43
C GLU A 336 -12.26 -14.06 9.16
N HIS A 337 -11.36 -15.02 9.01
CA HIS A 337 -9.95 -14.82 8.69
C HIS A 337 -9.65 -14.94 7.20
N CYS A 338 -10.55 -15.56 6.43
CA CYS A 338 -10.31 -15.80 5.02
C CYS A 338 -10.41 -14.51 4.18
N MET A 339 -9.28 -14.05 3.69
CA MET A 339 -9.19 -12.84 2.85
C MET A 339 -9.47 -13.12 1.36
N GLY A 340 -9.75 -14.37 0.98
CA GLY A 340 -10.09 -14.74 -0.39
C GLY A 340 -8.97 -14.55 -1.41
N CYS A 341 -7.71 -14.68 -0.99
CA CYS A 341 -6.54 -14.53 -1.86
C CYS A 341 -6.31 -15.73 -2.80
N GLY A 342 -6.86 -16.91 -2.49
CA GLY A 342 -6.81 -18.10 -3.33
C GLY A 342 -5.47 -18.86 -3.37
N LEU A 343 -4.45 -18.46 -2.59
CA LEU A 343 -3.13 -19.13 -2.62
C LEU A 343 -3.18 -20.60 -2.21
N CYS A 344 -4.15 -20.99 -1.40
CA CYS A 344 -4.35 -22.37 -0.96
C CYS A 344 -4.97 -23.27 -2.03
N ILE A 345 -5.50 -22.72 -3.14
CA ILE A 345 -6.35 -23.45 -4.10
C ILE A 345 -5.51 -24.19 -5.15
N PHE A 346 -4.80 -23.44 -6.00
CA PHE A 346 -4.10 -24.03 -7.16
C PHE A 346 -2.87 -24.88 -6.79
N LYS A 347 -2.45 -24.90 -5.55
CA LYS A 347 -1.41 -25.81 -5.03
C LYS A 347 -1.98 -26.96 -4.21
N CYS A 348 -3.31 -27.09 -4.14
CA CYS A 348 -3.92 -28.25 -3.49
C CYS A 348 -3.74 -29.52 -4.35
N PRO A 349 -2.96 -30.50 -3.92
CA PRO A 349 -2.64 -31.66 -4.77
C PRO A 349 -3.86 -32.56 -5.04
N SER A 350 -4.85 -32.54 -4.16
CA SER A 350 -6.10 -33.29 -4.30
C SER A 350 -7.24 -32.47 -4.92
N GLN A 351 -6.97 -31.20 -5.32
CA GLN A 351 -7.98 -30.27 -5.86
C GLN A 351 -9.25 -30.16 -4.99
N ALA A 352 -9.06 -30.28 -3.66
CA ALA A 352 -10.13 -30.18 -2.70
C ALA A 352 -10.55 -28.72 -2.41
N MET A 353 -9.75 -27.74 -2.84
CA MET A 353 -9.97 -26.32 -2.53
C MET A 353 -10.49 -25.60 -3.77
N HIS A 354 -11.46 -24.70 -3.59
CA HIS A 354 -11.97 -23.82 -4.65
C HIS A 354 -12.39 -22.47 -4.08
N LEU A 355 -12.59 -21.47 -4.94
CA LEU A 355 -13.17 -20.18 -4.58
C LEU A 355 -14.69 -20.22 -4.70
N GLU A 356 -15.35 -19.59 -3.74
CA GLU A 356 -16.78 -19.28 -3.77
C GLU A 356 -16.98 -17.76 -3.75
N LEU A 357 -17.88 -17.24 -4.59
CA LEU A 357 -18.25 -15.83 -4.59
C LEU A 357 -19.27 -15.57 -3.47
N ILE A 358 -18.90 -14.78 -2.47
CA ILE A 358 -19.73 -14.58 -1.26
C ILE A 358 -20.12 -13.13 -0.99
N ARG A 359 -19.53 -12.17 -1.71
CA ARG A 359 -19.82 -10.74 -1.50
C ARG A 359 -20.33 -10.09 -2.79
N PRO A 360 -21.26 -9.13 -2.68
CA PRO A 360 -21.82 -8.44 -3.85
C PRO A 360 -20.79 -7.51 -4.51
N PRO A 361 -21.02 -7.06 -5.76
CA PRO A 361 -20.13 -6.09 -6.43
C PRO A 361 -19.90 -4.80 -5.65
N ALA A 362 -20.91 -4.32 -4.92
CA ALA A 362 -20.82 -3.11 -4.09
C ALA A 362 -19.82 -3.22 -2.92
N HIS A 363 -19.30 -4.43 -2.62
CA HIS A 363 -18.22 -4.62 -1.66
C HIS A 363 -16.95 -3.86 -2.07
N ILE A 364 -16.72 -3.67 -3.37
CA ILE A 364 -15.57 -2.92 -3.89
C ILE A 364 -16.03 -1.53 -4.32
N PRO A 365 -15.53 -0.47 -3.67
CA PRO A 365 -15.93 0.90 -4.00
C PRO A 365 -15.54 1.29 -5.43
N THR A 366 -16.42 2.03 -6.11
CA THR A 366 -16.16 2.57 -7.46
C THR A 366 -15.49 3.94 -7.44
N THR A 367 -15.53 4.65 -6.31
CA THR A 367 -14.91 5.97 -6.15
C THR A 367 -13.39 5.88 -6.10
N PRO A 368 -12.65 6.89 -6.60
CA PRO A 368 -11.20 6.93 -6.50
C PRO A 368 -10.70 6.76 -5.07
N TRP A 369 -9.57 6.09 -4.90
CA TRP A 369 -8.99 5.81 -3.59
C TRP A 369 -8.63 7.06 -2.79
N MET A 370 -8.18 8.11 -3.48
CA MET A 370 -7.74 9.38 -2.90
C MET A 370 -8.74 10.52 -3.12
N SER A 371 -10.03 10.23 -3.24
CA SER A 371 -11.00 11.31 -3.36
C SER A 371 -11.04 12.16 -2.07
N PRO A 372 -11.22 13.48 -2.16
CA PRO A 372 -11.31 14.37 -0.99
C PRO A 372 -12.39 13.94 0.01
N SER A 373 -13.48 13.32 -0.47
CA SER A 373 -14.53 12.73 0.35
C SER A 373 -14.07 11.57 1.24
N THR A 374 -12.93 10.96 0.93
CA THR A 374 -12.36 9.86 1.73
C THR A 374 -11.34 10.34 2.75
N ALA A 375 -10.86 11.57 2.64
CA ALA A 375 -9.88 12.19 3.53
C ALA A 375 -10.54 13.00 4.67
N ALA A 376 -11.68 13.62 4.43
CA ALA A 376 -12.48 14.28 5.45
C ALA A 376 -13.79 13.51 5.57
N GLY A 377 -14.16 13.04 6.78
CA GLY A 377 -15.36 12.27 7.04
C GLY A 377 -16.61 12.89 6.41
N ALA A 378 -16.87 12.55 5.17
CA ALA A 378 -18.09 12.92 4.48
C ALA A 378 -19.24 12.14 5.13
N LYS A 379 -20.13 12.86 5.80
CA LYS A 379 -21.43 12.34 6.19
C LYS A 379 -22.05 11.67 4.96
N SER A 380 -22.37 10.39 5.07
CA SER A 380 -23.09 9.62 4.08
C SER A 380 -24.36 10.41 3.69
N SER A 381 -24.40 10.97 2.50
CA SER A 381 -25.65 11.35 1.89
C SER A 381 -26.36 10.05 1.52
N ALA A 382 -27.50 9.82 2.15
CA ALA A 382 -28.37 8.69 1.89
C ALA A 382 -28.63 8.55 0.38
N ALA A 383 -28.61 7.30 -0.10
CA ALA A 383 -29.06 6.97 -1.44
C ALA A 383 -30.52 7.41 -1.61
N PRO A 384 -30.91 7.98 -2.74
CA PRO A 384 -32.34 8.17 -3.04
C PRO A 384 -33.02 6.82 -3.20
N LYS A 385 -34.24 6.75 -2.70
CA LYS A 385 -35.13 5.59 -2.70
C LYS A 385 -35.39 5.06 -4.11
#